data_c691a4f343ffb546e0c8a4d1e07e3813
#
_entry.id   c691a4f343ffb546e0c8a4d1e07e3813
#
_cell.length_a   1.000
_cell.length_b   1.000
_cell.length_c   1.000
_cell.angle_alpha   90.00
_cell.angle_beta   90.00
_cell.angle_gamma   90.00
#
_symmetry.space_group_name_H-M   'P 1'
#
loop_
_entity.id
_entity.type
_entity.pdbx_description
1 polymer ?
#
loop_
_entity_poly.entity_id
_entity_poly.type
_entity_poly.pdbx_seq_one_letter_code
_entity_poly.pdbx_strand_id
1 'polypeptide(L)'
;SMAASVVYAGVFSAVLASLPAVSTKMVVFDTAVVDLSEKLADPVEVLFGTQLGGGTDINLALSYCQTLIRQPQETILVLISDLFEGGNAEEMLKRMARIASAGVQVITLLALSDDGAPGFDHHHAAAFAALDISSFACTPDLFPDLMAAAIQRQNISQWASTQGLTSERARKA
;
A
#
# COMPACT_ATOMS: atom_id res chain seq x y z
N SER A 1 -13.74 -1.86 -6.10
CA SER A 1 -14.55 -2.16 -4.95
C SER A 1 -13.79 -1.91 -3.67
N MET A 2 -14.23 -0.89 -2.93
CA MET A 2 -13.62 -0.43 -1.66
C MET A 2 -13.76 -1.48 -0.54
N ALA A 3 -14.84 -2.27 -0.54
CA ALA A 3 -15.08 -3.26 0.50
C ALA A 3 -14.01 -4.37 0.54
N ALA A 4 -13.62 -4.89 -0.62
CA ALA A 4 -12.57 -5.90 -0.70
C ALA A 4 -11.22 -5.34 -0.25
N SER A 5 -10.88 -4.10 -0.62
CA SER A 5 -9.64 -3.44 -0.20
C SER A 5 -9.58 -3.22 1.31
N VAL A 6 -10.71 -2.90 1.96
CA VAL A 6 -10.78 -2.72 3.42
C VAL A 6 -10.58 -4.05 4.15
N VAL A 7 -11.23 -5.12 3.70
CA VAL A 7 -11.01 -6.46 4.27
C VAL A 7 -9.56 -6.90 4.11
N TYR A 8 -9.00 -6.69 2.93
CA TYR A 8 -7.62 -6.99 2.61
C TYR A 8 -6.64 -6.22 3.52
N ALA A 9 -6.85 -4.91 3.66
CA ALA A 9 -6.06 -4.07 4.56
C ALA A 9 -6.21 -4.49 6.03
N GLY A 10 -7.40 -4.88 6.45
CA GLY A 10 -7.67 -5.38 7.81
C GLY A 10 -6.88 -6.66 8.12
N VAL A 11 -6.86 -7.62 7.20
CA VAL A 11 -6.07 -8.86 7.35
C VAL A 11 -4.57 -8.54 7.40
N PHE A 12 -4.10 -7.68 6.51
CA PHE A 12 -2.70 -7.25 6.48
C PHE A 12 -2.29 -6.57 7.80
N SER A 13 -3.15 -5.68 8.30
CA SER A 13 -2.92 -4.98 9.58
C SER A 13 -2.87 -5.93 10.77
N ALA A 14 -3.72 -6.95 10.78
CA ALA A 14 -3.70 -7.97 11.84
C ALA A 14 -2.38 -8.76 11.84
N VAL A 15 -1.86 -9.08 10.66
CA VAL A 15 -0.54 -9.71 10.53
C VAL A 15 0.56 -8.81 11.07
N LEU A 16 0.54 -7.52 10.71
CA LEU A 16 1.55 -6.55 11.20
C LEU A 16 1.45 -6.31 12.70
N ALA A 17 0.24 -6.24 13.26
CA ALA A 17 0.03 -6.04 14.69
C ALA A 17 0.58 -7.20 15.53
N SER A 18 0.75 -8.39 14.92
CA SER A 18 1.35 -9.56 15.60
C SER A 18 2.89 -9.52 15.63
N LEU A 19 3.53 -8.55 14.99
CA LEU A 19 4.99 -8.41 14.92
C LEU A 19 5.48 -7.41 15.97
N PRO A 20 6.02 -7.85 17.14
CA PRO A 20 6.37 -6.96 18.24
C PRO A 20 7.54 -6.01 17.93
N ALA A 21 8.35 -6.34 16.94
CA ALA A 21 9.50 -5.52 16.53
C ALA A 21 9.14 -4.33 15.62
N VAL A 22 7.88 -4.20 15.23
CA VAL A 22 7.43 -3.20 14.25
C VAL A 22 6.36 -2.30 14.87
N SER A 23 6.58 -0.98 14.81
CA SER A 23 5.53 0.01 15.12
C SER A 23 4.69 0.24 13.87
N THR A 24 3.44 -0.18 13.92
CA THR A 24 2.52 -0.11 12.78
C THR A 24 1.58 1.08 12.90
N LYS A 25 1.41 1.79 11.80
CA LYS A 25 0.38 2.81 11.60
C LYS A 25 -0.56 2.34 10.50
N MET A 26 -1.85 2.57 10.69
CA MET A 26 -2.87 2.26 9.69
C MET A 26 -3.67 3.49 9.35
N VAL A 27 -3.69 3.80 8.06
CA VAL A 27 -4.43 4.93 7.51
C VAL A 27 -5.37 4.40 6.44
N VAL A 28 -6.64 4.71 6.58
CA VAL A 28 -7.69 4.38 5.61
C VAL A 28 -8.17 5.66 4.96
N PHE A 29 -8.48 5.60 3.69
CA PHE A 29 -8.84 6.80 2.95
C PHE A 29 -9.84 6.55 1.81
N ASP A 30 -10.61 7.59 1.52
CA ASP A 30 -11.36 7.79 0.29
C ASP A 30 -11.08 9.21 -0.22
N THR A 31 -12.02 10.13 -0.15
CA THR A 31 -11.81 11.58 -0.27
C THR A 31 -11.43 12.24 1.05
N ALA A 32 -11.46 11.49 2.14
CA ALA A 32 -11.02 11.85 3.47
C ALA A 32 -10.04 10.82 4.01
N VAL A 33 -9.30 11.18 5.05
CA VAL A 33 -8.31 10.32 5.69
C VAL A 33 -8.75 10.00 7.12
N VAL A 34 -8.68 8.73 7.48
CA VAL A 34 -8.96 8.24 8.84
C VAL A 34 -7.75 7.47 9.35
N ASP A 35 -7.17 7.93 10.44
CA ASP A 35 -6.07 7.22 11.12
C ASP A 35 -6.65 6.22 12.12
N LEU A 36 -6.42 4.94 11.87
CA LEU A 36 -6.87 3.83 12.69
C LEU A 36 -5.72 3.17 13.47
N SER A 37 -4.58 3.85 13.60
CA SER A 37 -3.39 3.29 14.24
C SER A 37 -3.61 2.84 15.68
N GLU A 38 -4.49 3.51 16.42
CA GLU A 38 -4.84 3.14 17.79
C GLU A 38 -5.82 1.95 17.88
N LYS A 39 -6.45 1.57 16.76
CA LYS A 39 -7.46 0.49 16.68
C LYS A 39 -6.92 -0.81 16.10
N LEU A 40 -5.63 -0.90 15.83
CA LEU A 40 -5.00 -2.06 15.20
C LEU A 40 -5.19 -3.37 15.99
N ALA A 41 -5.39 -3.29 17.31
CA ALA A 41 -5.61 -4.46 18.16
C ALA A 41 -7.00 -5.09 17.97
N ASP A 42 -7.95 -4.39 17.35
CA ASP A 42 -9.29 -4.89 17.05
C ASP A 42 -9.59 -4.84 15.54
N PRO A 43 -9.31 -5.94 14.81
CA PRO A 43 -9.57 -5.99 13.36
C PRO A 43 -11.05 -5.77 13.01
N VAL A 44 -11.96 -6.07 13.91
CA VAL A 44 -13.40 -5.90 13.72
C VAL A 44 -13.76 -4.41 13.75
N GLU A 45 -13.20 -3.64 14.68
CA GLU A 45 -13.37 -2.18 14.71
C GLU A 45 -12.82 -1.52 13.44
N VAL A 46 -11.69 -2.01 12.93
CA VAL A 46 -11.12 -1.52 11.67
C VAL A 46 -12.07 -1.75 10.51
N LEU A 47 -12.67 -2.93 10.41
CA LEU A 47 -13.61 -3.29 9.34
C LEU A 47 -14.92 -2.51 9.42
N PHE A 48 -15.47 -2.28 10.62
CA PHE A 48 -16.73 -1.58 10.80
C PHE A 48 -16.60 -0.06 10.95
N GLY A 49 -15.42 0.45 11.30
CA GLY A 49 -15.16 1.89 11.45
C GLY A 49 -15.01 2.64 10.13
N THR A 50 -14.97 1.94 9.02
CA THR A 50 -14.72 2.51 7.69
C THR A 50 -15.93 2.43 6.79
N GLN A 51 -16.80 3.42 6.85
CA GLN A 51 -17.79 3.67 5.80
C GLN A 51 -17.16 4.61 4.77
N LEU A 52 -16.43 4.02 3.82
CA LEU A 52 -15.86 4.75 2.71
C LEU A 52 -16.81 4.63 1.52
N GLY A 53 -17.32 5.73 1.02
CA GLY A 53 -18.35 5.75 -0.01
C GLY A 53 -18.16 6.82 -1.08
N GLY A 54 -16.97 7.41 -1.13
CA GLY A 54 -16.64 8.47 -2.09
C GLY A 54 -15.62 8.05 -3.16
N GLY A 55 -15.05 9.02 -3.83
CA GLY A 55 -13.91 8.83 -4.72
C GLY A 55 -12.64 8.45 -3.96
N THR A 56 -11.52 8.41 -4.65
CA THR A 56 -10.22 8.02 -4.08
C THR A 56 -9.24 9.19 -4.22
N ASP A 57 -8.65 9.64 -3.10
CA ASP A 57 -7.59 10.65 -3.08
C ASP A 57 -6.33 10.07 -2.42
N ILE A 58 -5.53 9.38 -3.25
CA ILE A 58 -4.26 8.77 -2.82
C ILE A 58 -3.27 9.85 -2.40
N ASN A 59 -3.23 10.97 -3.10
CA ASN A 59 -2.33 12.08 -2.78
C ASN A 59 -2.57 12.63 -1.38
N LEU A 60 -3.83 12.78 -0.99
CA LEU A 60 -4.21 13.21 0.36
C LEU A 60 -3.73 12.21 1.41
N ALA A 61 -3.96 10.92 1.17
CA ALA A 61 -3.51 9.85 2.06
C ALA A 61 -1.99 9.83 2.22
N LEU A 62 -1.25 9.92 1.13
CA LEU A 62 0.21 10.00 1.16
C LEU A 62 0.72 11.25 1.88
N SER A 63 0.04 12.38 1.71
CA SER A 63 0.31 13.62 2.44
C SER A 63 0.22 13.42 3.94
N TYR A 64 -0.83 12.75 4.40
CA TYR A 64 -0.99 12.42 5.81
C TYR A 64 0.09 11.43 6.28
N CYS A 65 0.34 10.36 5.54
CA CYS A 65 1.36 9.37 5.87
C CYS A 65 2.75 9.99 6.02
N GLN A 66 3.09 10.99 5.20
CA GLN A 66 4.37 11.71 5.35
C GLN A 66 4.53 12.35 6.74
N THR A 67 3.44 12.81 7.36
CA THR A 67 3.49 13.39 8.71
C THR A 67 3.81 12.36 9.79
N LEU A 68 3.59 11.08 9.51
CA LEU A 68 3.83 9.97 10.42
C LEU A 68 5.25 9.39 10.29
N ILE A 69 5.93 9.66 9.19
CA ILE A 69 7.27 9.14 8.91
C ILE A 69 8.31 9.96 9.68
N ARG A 70 8.98 9.33 10.64
CA ARG A 70 10.03 9.96 11.44
C ARG A 70 11.42 9.56 11.00
N GLN A 71 11.60 8.30 10.62
CA GLN A 71 12.86 7.71 10.19
C GLN A 71 12.64 7.03 8.83
N PRO A 72 12.80 7.77 7.72
CA PRO A 72 12.49 7.24 6.38
C PRO A 72 13.20 5.93 6.05
N GLN A 73 14.48 5.81 6.41
CA GLN A 73 15.28 4.60 6.12
C GLN A 73 14.86 3.36 6.94
N GLU A 74 14.08 3.56 7.99
CA GLU A 74 13.53 2.49 8.82
C GLU A 74 12.02 2.32 8.62
N THR A 75 11.46 2.97 7.61
CA THR A 75 10.03 2.97 7.33
C THR A 75 9.71 2.14 6.10
N ILE A 76 8.71 1.28 6.23
CA ILE A 76 8.06 0.59 5.13
C ILE A 76 6.67 1.18 4.97
N LEU A 77 6.35 1.66 3.76
CA LEU A 77 5.03 2.14 3.40
C LEU A 77 4.38 1.14 2.45
N VAL A 78 3.27 0.56 2.88
CA VAL A 78 2.49 -0.34 2.05
C VAL A 78 1.21 0.37 1.63
N LEU A 79 1.08 0.64 0.33
CA LEU A 79 -0.12 1.20 -0.27
C LEU A 79 -0.96 0.07 -0.86
N ILE A 80 -2.18 -0.08 -0.37
CA ILE A 80 -3.16 -1.04 -0.90
C ILE A 80 -4.22 -0.25 -1.68
N SER A 81 -4.19 -0.34 -3.00
CA SER A 81 -5.04 0.47 -3.88
C SER A 81 -5.09 -0.12 -5.29
N ASP A 82 -6.12 0.25 -6.06
CA ASP A 82 -6.18 0.04 -7.50
C ASP A 82 -5.46 1.15 -8.31
N LEU A 83 -4.90 2.13 -7.61
CA LEU A 83 -4.14 3.26 -8.16
C LEU A 83 -4.95 4.24 -9.03
N PHE A 84 -6.27 4.12 -9.07
CA PHE A 84 -7.10 5.14 -9.70
C PHE A 84 -7.18 6.38 -8.79
N GLU A 85 -6.44 7.42 -9.17
CA GLU A 85 -6.38 8.68 -8.44
C GLU A 85 -7.53 9.60 -8.89
N GLY A 86 -8.43 9.93 -7.97
CA GLY A 86 -9.52 10.86 -8.19
C GLY A 86 -9.17 12.32 -7.88
N GLY A 87 -8.04 12.54 -7.21
CA GLY A 87 -7.53 13.87 -6.86
C GLY A 87 -6.48 14.36 -7.85
N ASN A 88 -5.31 14.73 -7.35
CA ASN A 88 -4.21 15.25 -8.17
C ASN A 88 -3.14 14.20 -8.43
N ALA A 89 -3.23 13.52 -9.58
CA ALA A 89 -2.30 12.45 -9.96
C ALA A 89 -0.85 12.93 -10.12
N GLU A 90 -0.64 14.13 -10.63
CA GLU A 90 0.72 14.69 -10.78
C GLU A 90 1.38 14.91 -9.41
N GLU A 91 0.65 15.49 -8.46
CA GLU A 91 1.15 15.68 -7.10
C GLU A 91 1.33 14.34 -6.36
N MET A 92 0.46 13.36 -6.59
CA MET A 92 0.61 12.01 -6.07
C MET A 92 1.96 11.40 -6.51
N LEU A 93 2.28 11.46 -7.79
CA LEU A 93 3.54 10.93 -8.33
C LEU A 93 4.76 11.68 -7.78
N LYS A 94 4.71 13.00 -7.71
CA LYS A 94 5.77 13.82 -7.11
C LYS A 94 5.98 13.50 -5.63
N ARG A 95 4.91 13.30 -4.90
CA ARG A 95 4.95 12.96 -3.48
C ARG A 95 5.53 11.57 -3.28
N MET A 96 5.09 10.60 -4.06
CA MET A 96 5.63 9.25 -4.00
C MET A 96 7.14 9.23 -4.31
N ALA A 97 7.58 9.98 -5.31
CA ALA A 97 9.00 10.14 -5.63
C ALA A 97 9.80 10.73 -4.43
N ARG A 98 9.25 11.72 -3.74
CA ARG A 98 9.88 12.29 -2.55
C ARG A 98 9.97 11.28 -1.40
N ILE A 99 8.91 10.53 -1.16
CA ILE A 99 8.88 9.48 -0.11
C ILE A 99 9.94 8.41 -0.40
N ALA A 100 9.97 7.90 -1.61
CA ALA A 100 10.93 6.88 -2.02
C ALA A 100 12.38 7.39 -1.96
N SER A 101 12.65 8.60 -2.46
CA SER A 101 14.00 9.19 -2.46
C SER A 101 14.50 9.55 -1.06
N ALA A 102 13.62 9.75 -0.09
CA ALA A 102 13.98 9.92 1.31
C ALA A 102 14.48 8.62 1.99
N GLY A 103 14.32 7.47 1.34
CA GLY A 103 14.78 6.17 1.83
C GLY A 103 13.67 5.27 2.38
N VAL A 104 12.40 5.67 2.27
CA VAL A 104 11.25 4.81 2.62
C VAL A 104 11.18 3.66 1.62
N GLN A 105 11.05 2.45 2.13
CA GLN A 105 10.74 1.30 1.29
C GLN A 105 9.24 1.29 0.98
N VAL A 106 8.88 1.52 -0.26
CA VAL A 106 7.49 1.58 -0.70
C VAL A 106 7.11 0.30 -1.43
N ILE A 107 5.97 -0.27 -1.06
CA ILE A 107 5.37 -1.45 -1.69
C ILE A 107 3.94 -1.10 -2.04
N THR A 108 3.51 -1.39 -3.26
CA THR A 108 2.12 -1.24 -3.66
C THR A 108 1.48 -2.61 -3.86
N LEU A 109 0.41 -2.86 -3.11
CA LEU A 109 -0.43 -4.05 -3.28
C LEU A 109 -1.67 -3.64 -4.06
N LEU A 110 -1.81 -4.22 -5.26
CA LEU A 110 -2.94 -3.95 -6.13
C LEU A 110 -4.18 -4.65 -5.59
N ALA A 111 -5.21 -3.89 -5.31
CA ALA A 111 -6.49 -4.42 -4.87
C ALA A 111 -7.15 -5.19 -6.02
N LEU A 112 -7.53 -6.44 -5.75
CA LEU A 112 -8.28 -7.24 -6.71
C LEU A 112 -9.72 -6.72 -6.79
N SER A 113 -10.26 -6.63 -8.02
CA SER A 113 -11.68 -6.38 -8.20
C SER A 113 -12.50 -7.60 -7.78
N ASP A 114 -13.79 -7.40 -7.48
CA ASP A 114 -14.71 -8.48 -7.07
C ASP A 114 -14.83 -9.61 -8.11
N ASP A 115 -14.49 -9.33 -9.37
CA ASP A 115 -14.51 -10.30 -10.47
C ASP A 115 -13.18 -11.08 -10.62
N GLY A 116 -12.25 -10.94 -9.69
CA GLY A 116 -10.96 -11.64 -9.69
C GLY A 116 -9.97 -11.19 -10.77
N ALA A 117 -10.34 -10.22 -11.60
CA ALA A 117 -9.44 -9.59 -12.56
C ALA A 117 -8.87 -8.29 -11.95
N PRO A 118 -7.55 -8.05 -12.03
CA PRO A 118 -6.97 -6.83 -11.51
C PRO A 118 -7.34 -5.65 -12.42
N GLY A 119 -8.33 -4.87 -12.01
CA GLY A 119 -8.61 -3.55 -12.60
C GLY A 119 -7.82 -2.50 -11.81
N PHE A 120 -6.72 -2.03 -12.36
CA PHE A 120 -5.88 -0.99 -11.74
C PHE A 120 -5.33 -0.02 -12.80
N ASP A 121 -4.87 1.12 -12.35
CA ASP A 121 -4.26 2.11 -13.23
C ASP A 121 -2.84 1.70 -13.64
N HIS A 122 -2.70 1.16 -14.85
CA HIS A 122 -1.43 0.71 -15.40
C HIS A 122 -0.43 1.85 -15.63
N HIS A 123 -0.91 3.08 -15.87
CA HIS A 123 -0.04 4.24 -16.05
C HIS A 123 0.65 4.60 -14.72
N HIS A 124 -0.12 4.68 -13.66
CA HIS A 124 0.43 4.96 -12.33
C HIS A 124 1.31 3.82 -11.82
N ALA A 125 0.94 2.57 -12.05
CA ALA A 125 1.76 1.42 -11.69
C ALA A 125 3.11 1.43 -12.42
N ALA A 126 3.13 1.78 -13.72
CA ALA A 126 4.36 1.92 -14.49
C ALA A 126 5.22 3.10 -14.00
N ALA A 127 4.59 4.22 -13.63
CA ALA A 127 5.29 5.36 -13.05
C ALA A 127 5.93 5.00 -11.69
N PHE A 128 5.25 4.23 -10.86
CA PHE A 128 5.81 3.71 -9.60
C PHE A 128 6.99 2.75 -9.85
N ALA A 129 6.87 1.87 -10.83
CA ALA A 129 7.96 0.98 -11.21
C ALA A 129 9.21 1.73 -11.67
N ALA A 130 9.05 2.90 -12.32
CA ALA A 130 10.16 3.78 -12.68
C ALA A 130 10.85 4.42 -11.46
N LEU A 131 10.20 4.41 -10.30
CA LEU A 131 10.75 4.82 -9.00
C LEU A 131 11.28 3.64 -8.17
N ASP A 132 11.43 2.46 -8.78
CA ASP A 132 11.78 1.20 -8.11
C ASP A 132 10.74 0.75 -7.06
N ILE A 133 9.49 1.19 -7.20
CA ILE A 133 8.38 0.77 -6.36
C ILE A 133 7.67 -0.40 -7.03
N SER A 134 7.66 -1.55 -6.35
CA SER A 134 6.99 -2.75 -6.83
C SER A 134 5.48 -2.65 -6.65
N SER A 135 4.71 -2.93 -7.70
CA SER A 135 3.25 -2.98 -7.68
C SER A 135 2.80 -4.36 -8.17
N PHE A 136 2.12 -5.11 -7.32
CA PHE A 136 1.65 -6.47 -7.62
C PHE A 136 0.44 -6.84 -6.77
N ALA A 137 -0.35 -7.80 -7.25
CA ALA A 137 -1.39 -8.42 -6.44
C ALA A 137 -0.78 -9.54 -5.58
N CYS A 138 -1.22 -9.63 -4.33
CA CYS A 138 -0.72 -10.62 -3.38
C CYS A 138 -1.90 -11.16 -2.56
N THR A 139 -1.98 -12.45 -2.37
CA THR A 139 -2.98 -13.06 -1.50
C THR A 139 -2.58 -12.96 -0.03
N PRO A 140 -3.55 -12.91 0.91
CA PRO A 140 -3.27 -12.69 2.34
C PRO A 140 -2.35 -13.73 2.98
N ASP A 141 -2.32 -14.95 2.48
CA ASP A 141 -1.44 -16.02 2.96
C ASP A 141 0.06 -15.72 2.75
N LEU A 142 0.39 -14.85 1.78
CA LEU A 142 1.77 -14.41 1.52
C LEU A 142 2.19 -13.15 2.30
N PHE A 143 1.29 -12.50 3.04
CA PHE A 143 1.62 -11.27 3.76
C PHE A 143 2.73 -11.45 4.80
N PRO A 144 2.77 -12.52 5.62
CA PRO A 144 3.87 -12.72 6.54
C PRO A 144 5.23 -12.80 5.82
N ASP A 145 5.29 -13.53 4.72
CA ASP A 145 6.54 -13.69 3.95
C ASP A 145 6.95 -12.39 3.25
N LEU A 146 5.98 -11.63 2.72
CA LEU A 146 6.21 -10.31 2.15
C LEU A 146 6.82 -9.36 3.20
N MET A 147 6.25 -9.32 4.39
CA MET A 147 6.74 -8.44 5.45
C MET A 147 8.11 -8.88 5.96
N ALA A 148 8.36 -10.18 6.06
CA ALA A 148 9.69 -10.68 6.39
C ALA A 148 10.74 -10.25 5.35
N ALA A 149 10.42 -10.35 4.06
CA ALA A 149 11.29 -9.90 2.99
C ALA A 149 11.53 -8.37 3.04
N ALA A 150 10.50 -7.59 3.31
CA ALA A 150 10.59 -6.14 3.42
C ALA A 150 11.44 -5.71 4.64
N ILE A 151 11.23 -6.30 5.79
CA ILE A 151 12.02 -6.03 7.01
C ILE A 151 13.48 -6.38 6.81
N GLN A 152 13.77 -7.46 6.09
CA GLN A 152 15.13 -7.87 5.74
C GLN A 152 15.74 -7.07 4.59
N ARG A 153 15.05 -6.08 4.08
CA ARG A 153 15.49 -5.22 2.96
C ARG A 153 15.83 -6.00 1.70
N GLN A 154 15.14 -7.12 1.46
CA GLN A 154 15.24 -7.86 0.20
C GLN A 154 14.66 -7.05 -0.97
N ASN A 155 15.09 -7.38 -2.18
CA ASN A 155 14.47 -6.83 -3.38
C ASN A 155 13.06 -7.40 -3.55
N ILE A 156 12.05 -6.57 -3.32
CA ILE A 156 10.64 -7.00 -3.31
C ILE A 156 10.17 -7.43 -4.70
N SER A 157 10.63 -6.77 -5.76
CA SER A 157 10.30 -7.19 -7.13
C SER A 157 10.82 -8.59 -7.44
N GLN A 158 12.03 -8.91 -7.00
CA GLN A 158 12.61 -10.24 -7.13
C GLN A 158 11.88 -11.26 -6.26
N TRP A 159 11.58 -10.91 -5.01
CA TRP A 159 10.79 -11.74 -4.12
C TRP A 159 9.43 -12.09 -4.75
N ALA A 160 8.69 -11.09 -5.26
CA ALA A 160 7.41 -11.30 -5.93
C ALA A 160 7.54 -12.27 -7.12
N SER A 161 8.58 -12.13 -7.93
CA SER A 161 8.85 -13.04 -9.04
C SER A 161 9.08 -14.48 -8.59
N THR A 162 9.80 -14.69 -7.48
CA THR A 162 10.02 -16.04 -6.92
C THR A 162 8.75 -16.67 -6.39
N GLN A 163 7.77 -15.86 -5.97
CA GLN A 163 6.44 -16.32 -5.55
C GLN A 163 5.48 -16.53 -6.74
N GLY A 164 5.92 -16.30 -7.97
CA GLY A 164 5.08 -16.40 -9.16
C GLY A 164 4.13 -15.20 -9.33
N LEU A 165 4.34 -14.11 -8.61
CA LEU A 165 3.53 -12.90 -8.71
C LEU A 165 4.01 -12.03 -9.87
N THR A 166 3.05 -11.51 -10.65
CA THR A 166 3.35 -10.59 -11.75
C THR A 166 3.40 -9.16 -11.22
N SER A 167 4.55 -8.53 -11.31
CA SER A 167 4.71 -7.12 -10.99
C SER A 167 4.71 -6.26 -12.26
N GLU A 168 4.12 -5.07 -12.16
CA GLU A 168 4.25 -4.06 -13.20
C GLU A 168 5.72 -3.61 -13.34
N ARG A 169 6.12 -3.38 -14.59
CA ARG A 169 7.46 -2.90 -14.93
C ARG A 169 7.40 -1.51 -15.51
N ALA A 170 8.46 -0.74 -15.30
CA ALA A 170 8.62 0.54 -15.97
C ALA A 170 8.53 0.33 -17.49
N ARG A 171 7.69 1.12 -18.17
CA ARG A 171 7.69 1.12 -19.63
C ARG A 171 9.05 1.59 -20.12
N LYS A 172 9.72 0.77 -20.89
CA LYS A 172 10.89 1.23 -21.64
C LYS A 172 10.41 2.31 -22.61
N ALA A 173 10.99 3.48 -22.47
CA ALA A 173 10.79 4.58 -23.41
C ALA A 173 11.32 4.20 -24.80
#